data_6051dcc9fc6ee6dd1b95c0285f9c357b
#
_entry.id   6051dcc9fc6ee6dd1b95c0285f9c357b
#
_cell.length_a   1.000
_cell.length_b   1.000
_cell.length_c   1.000
_cell.angle_alpha   90.00
_cell.angle_beta   90.00
_cell.angle_gamma   90.00
#
_symmetry.space_group_name_H-M   'P 1'
#
loop_
_entity.id
_entity.type
_entity.pdbx_description
1 polymer ?
#
loop_
_entity_poly.entity_id
_entity_poly.type
_entity_poly.pdbx_seq_one_letter_code
_entity_poly.pdbx_strand_id
1 'polypeptide(L)'
;MRPAQEKDPNVAISVKYSVKAKDIEEARTWVEEATGLKAEGRESVFWGGDYYAFSAGAEEEVKLFKNVDIHDGEPIVGASSDWRIALLFNGPESASSVVLSLEKHAVRFEKMSEMEY
;
A
#
# COMPACT_ATOMS: atom_id res chain seq x y z
N MET A 1 -17.55 30.51 -1.26
CA MET A 1 -16.29 29.75 -1.46
C MET A 1 -16.30 28.54 -0.58
N ARG A 2 -15.88 27.45 -1.13
CA ARG A 2 -15.71 26.25 -0.34
C ARG A 2 -14.50 26.43 0.60
N PRO A 3 -14.61 26.07 1.88
CA PRO A 3 -13.47 26.15 2.78
C PRO A 3 -12.28 25.37 2.25
N ALA A 4 -11.10 25.92 2.40
CA ALA A 4 -9.89 25.29 1.89
C ALA A 4 -9.64 23.92 2.51
N GLN A 5 -10.04 23.74 3.76
CA GLN A 5 -9.89 22.48 4.47
C GLN A 5 -10.95 21.45 4.10
N GLU A 6 -11.98 21.86 3.37
CA GLU A 6 -13.02 20.95 2.96
C GLU A 6 -12.52 20.11 1.79
N LYS A 7 -12.51 18.83 1.98
CA LYS A 7 -12.03 17.90 0.97
C LYS A 7 -13.16 17.52 0.03
N ASP A 8 -12.83 17.49 -1.23
CA ASP A 8 -13.69 16.89 -2.21
C ASP A 8 -13.71 15.38 -1.91
N PRO A 9 -14.90 14.77 -1.68
CA PRO A 9 -14.94 13.33 -1.38
C PRO A 9 -14.44 12.46 -2.52
N ASN A 10 -14.29 13.04 -3.72
CA ASN A 10 -13.77 12.30 -4.87
C ASN A 10 -12.24 12.42 -5.00
N VAL A 11 -11.62 13.26 -4.20
CA VAL A 11 -10.17 13.39 -4.21
C VAL A 11 -9.58 12.34 -3.27
N ALA A 12 -8.65 11.58 -3.81
CA ALA A 12 -7.96 10.56 -3.05
C ALA A 12 -6.49 10.55 -3.44
N ILE A 13 -5.67 10.05 -2.56
CA ILE A 13 -4.24 9.89 -2.80
C ILE A 13 -3.91 8.41 -2.79
N SER A 14 -3.16 7.97 -3.77
CA SER A 14 -2.66 6.60 -3.85
C SER A 14 -1.13 6.65 -3.76
N VAL A 15 -0.59 5.97 -2.77
CA VAL A 15 0.86 5.86 -2.60
C VAL A 15 1.25 4.39 -2.71
N LYS A 16 2.23 4.11 -3.54
CA LYS A 16 2.70 2.74 -3.76
C LYS A 16 4.14 2.61 -3.31
N TYR A 17 4.42 1.53 -2.63
CA TYR A 17 5.74 1.24 -2.10
C TYR A 17 6.24 -0.10 -2.59
N SER A 18 7.55 -0.20 -2.79
CA SER A 18 8.23 -1.47 -2.94
C SER A 18 8.72 -1.90 -1.56
N VAL A 19 8.32 -3.09 -1.11
CA VAL A 19 8.73 -3.60 0.19
C VAL A 19 9.94 -4.52 0.00
N LYS A 20 11.01 -4.24 0.69
CA LYS A 20 12.31 -4.92 0.49
C LYS A 20 12.44 -6.21 1.30
N ALA A 21 11.33 -6.77 1.74
CA ALA A 21 11.32 -8.02 2.48
C ALA A 21 11.64 -9.22 1.56
N LYS A 22 12.06 -10.31 2.16
CA LYS A 22 12.39 -11.53 1.41
C LYS A 22 11.15 -12.26 0.92
N ASP A 23 10.03 -12.11 1.64
CA ASP A 23 8.76 -12.74 1.28
C ASP A 23 7.61 -11.91 1.87
N ILE A 24 6.38 -12.29 1.52
CA ILE A 24 5.22 -11.53 1.94
C ILE A 24 4.95 -11.64 3.45
N GLU A 25 5.37 -12.73 4.08
CA GLU A 25 5.19 -12.88 5.53
C GLU A 25 6.11 -11.94 6.30
N GLU A 26 7.34 -11.80 5.87
CA GLU A 26 8.24 -10.81 6.47
C GLU A 26 7.72 -9.40 6.21
N ALA A 27 7.23 -9.14 5.00
CA ALA A 27 6.64 -7.84 4.66
C ALA A 27 5.45 -7.52 5.56
N ARG A 28 4.58 -8.50 5.82
CA ARG A 28 3.44 -8.33 6.73
C ARG A 28 3.91 -7.89 8.11
N THR A 29 4.89 -8.61 8.65
CA THR A 29 5.45 -8.28 9.97
C THR A 29 6.00 -6.86 9.99
N TRP A 30 6.73 -6.46 8.95
CA TRP A 30 7.30 -5.12 8.84
C TRP A 30 6.22 -4.04 8.82
N VAL A 31 5.12 -4.28 8.09
CA VAL A 31 4.03 -3.31 8.03
C VAL A 31 3.34 -3.21 9.39
N GLU A 32 3.09 -4.33 10.05
CA GLU A 32 2.48 -4.32 11.37
C GLU A 32 3.35 -3.58 12.38
N GLU A 33 4.66 -3.79 12.33
CA GLU A 33 5.59 -3.09 13.22
C GLU A 33 5.62 -1.59 12.95
N ALA A 34 5.65 -1.22 11.68
CA ALA A 34 5.80 0.18 11.30
C ALA A 34 4.52 0.98 11.57
N THR A 35 3.36 0.39 11.35
CA THR A 35 2.08 1.12 11.39
C THR A 35 1.25 0.82 12.62
N GLY A 36 1.50 -0.28 13.31
CA GLY A 36 0.66 -0.73 14.40
C GLY A 36 -0.66 -1.35 13.96
N LEU A 37 -0.88 -1.47 12.66
CA LEU A 37 -2.10 -2.05 12.11
C LEU A 37 -2.00 -3.56 12.10
N LYS A 38 -3.15 -4.22 12.07
CA LYS A 38 -3.22 -5.68 11.99
C LYS A 38 -3.57 -6.11 10.59
N ALA A 39 -2.85 -7.11 10.10
CA ALA A 39 -3.11 -7.70 8.80
C ALA A 39 -4.29 -8.66 8.85
N GLU A 40 -5.09 -8.65 7.80
CA GLU A 40 -6.15 -9.62 7.58
C GLU A 40 -5.90 -10.30 6.24
N GLY A 41 -5.80 -11.62 6.26
CA GLY A 41 -5.57 -12.41 5.05
C GLY A 41 -6.80 -12.39 4.15
N ARG A 42 -6.59 -12.18 2.86
CA ARG A 42 -7.64 -12.18 1.84
C ARG A 42 -7.12 -12.82 0.58
N GLU A 43 -8.03 -13.09 -0.34
CA GLU A 43 -7.67 -13.68 -1.63
C GLU A 43 -8.36 -12.94 -2.74
N SER A 44 -7.61 -12.62 -3.80
CA SER A 44 -8.15 -12.00 -5.00
C SER A 44 -7.18 -12.18 -6.16
N VAL A 45 -7.72 -12.56 -7.30
CA VAL A 45 -6.90 -12.69 -8.52
C VAL A 45 -6.29 -11.35 -8.92
N PHE A 46 -6.92 -10.24 -8.59
CA PHE A 46 -6.41 -8.91 -8.89
C PHE A 46 -5.16 -8.55 -8.07
N TRP A 47 -4.96 -9.20 -6.92
CA TRP A 47 -3.89 -8.87 -6.01
C TRP A 47 -2.89 -10.01 -5.83
N GLY A 48 -2.71 -10.81 -6.89
CA GLY A 48 -1.70 -11.85 -6.90
C GLY A 48 -2.06 -13.12 -6.13
N GLY A 49 -3.34 -13.33 -5.86
CA GLY A 49 -3.81 -14.45 -5.06
C GLY A 49 -4.01 -14.07 -3.62
N ASP A 50 -3.28 -14.69 -2.70
CA ASP A 50 -3.35 -14.34 -1.29
C ASP A 50 -2.67 -12.99 -1.05
N TYR A 51 -3.34 -12.11 -0.32
CA TYR A 51 -2.79 -10.81 0.03
C TYR A 51 -3.27 -10.41 1.42
N TYR A 52 -2.73 -9.31 1.95
CA TYR A 52 -3.12 -8.80 3.26
C TYR A 52 -3.75 -7.43 3.15
N ALA A 53 -4.88 -7.24 3.84
CA ALA A 53 -5.50 -5.94 3.99
C ALA A 53 -5.28 -5.49 5.44
N PHE A 54 -5.05 -4.18 5.63
CA PHE A 54 -4.85 -3.61 6.95
C PHE A 54 -5.92 -2.56 7.20
N SER A 55 -6.56 -2.63 8.36
CA SER A 55 -7.60 -1.67 8.74
C SER A 55 -6.94 -0.41 9.26
N ALA A 56 -7.03 0.67 8.49
CA ALA A 56 -6.39 1.94 8.81
C ALA A 56 -7.39 3.07 9.07
N GLY A 57 -8.68 2.77 9.06
CA GLY A 57 -9.74 3.75 9.25
C GLY A 57 -10.76 3.66 8.13
N ALA A 58 -11.87 4.39 8.28
CA ALA A 58 -12.99 4.29 7.36
C ALA A 58 -12.65 4.77 5.95
N GLU A 59 -11.73 5.72 5.82
CA GLU A 59 -11.39 6.33 4.55
C GLU A 59 -10.04 5.91 4.00
N GLU A 60 -9.34 5.02 4.71
CA GLU A 60 -8.01 4.58 4.33
C GLU A 60 -8.00 3.10 4.03
N GLU A 61 -7.25 2.73 3.01
CA GLU A 61 -7.12 1.36 2.57
C GLU A 61 -5.64 1.04 2.40
N VAL A 62 -5.21 -0.06 3.01
CA VAL A 62 -3.82 -0.50 2.90
C VAL A 62 -3.83 -1.96 2.47
N LYS A 63 -3.12 -2.26 1.39
CA LYS A 63 -3.00 -3.62 0.87
C LYS A 63 -1.54 -3.97 0.64
N LEU A 64 -1.19 -5.18 1.04
CA LEU A 64 0.13 -5.74 0.82
C LEU A 64 -0.02 -6.98 -0.03
N PHE A 65 0.66 -7.04 -1.16
CA PHE A 65 0.48 -8.13 -2.10
C PHE A 65 1.77 -8.46 -2.84
N LYS A 66 1.83 -9.68 -3.34
CA LYS A 66 2.90 -10.09 -4.24
C LYS A 66 2.61 -9.44 -5.59
N ASN A 67 3.61 -8.74 -6.12
CA ASN A 67 3.43 -7.94 -7.33
C ASN A 67 3.57 -8.79 -8.59
N VAL A 68 2.76 -9.85 -8.66
CA VAL A 68 2.79 -10.80 -9.78
C VAL A 68 1.35 -11.19 -10.10
N ASP A 69 0.95 -10.97 -11.34
CA ASP A 69 -0.34 -11.45 -11.82
C ASP A 69 -0.27 -12.97 -11.95
N ILE A 70 -1.23 -13.68 -11.35
CA ILE A 70 -1.20 -15.14 -11.33
C ILE A 70 -1.50 -15.78 -12.69
N HIS A 71 -1.99 -15.00 -13.63
CA HIS A 71 -2.34 -15.53 -14.96
C HIS A 71 -1.19 -15.38 -15.96
N ASP A 72 -0.46 -14.28 -15.95
CA ASP A 72 0.56 -14.01 -16.96
C ASP A 72 1.96 -13.77 -16.40
N GLY A 73 2.11 -13.71 -15.08
CA GLY A 73 3.41 -13.50 -14.45
C GLY A 73 3.93 -12.07 -14.52
N GLU A 74 3.14 -11.14 -15.03
CA GLU A 74 3.55 -9.76 -15.16
C GLU A 74 3.29 -8.99 -13.86
N PRO A 75 4.00 -7.88 -13.61
CA PRO A 75 3.74 -7.06 -12.44
C PRO A 75 2.32 -6.50 -12.44
N ILE A 76 1.67 -6.52 -11.27
CA ILE A 76 0.35 -5.93 -11.10
C ILE A 76 0.45 -4.40 -11.13
N VAL A 77 1.47 -3.84 -10.47
CA VAL A 77 1.74 -2.41 -10.47
C VAL A 77 3.15 -2.16 -10.96
N GLY A 78 3.35 -1.05 -11.63
CA GLY A 78 4.63 -0.70 -12.21
C GLY A 78 5.01 -1.61 -13.38
N ALA A 79 6.24 -1.48 -13.86
CA ALA A 79 6.72 -2.24 -15.01
C ALA A 79 7.98 -3.04 -14.70
N SER A 80 8.49 -2.98 -13.47
CA SER A 80 9.74 -3.63 -13.10
C SER A 80 9.49 -4.92 -12.33
N SER A 81 10.14 -6.00 -12.77
CA SER A 81 10.07 -7.28 -12.07
C SER A 81 10.82 -7.26 -10.73
N ASP A 82 11.64 -6.23 -10.50
CA ASP A 82 12.34 -6.09 -9.22
C ASP A 82 11.41 -5.63 -8.10
N TRP A 83 10.28 -5.09 -8.45
CA TRP A 83 9.24 -4.69 -7.49
C TRP A 83 8.38 -5.91 -7.15
N ARG A 84 8.91 -6.77 -6.32
CA ARG A 84 8.31 -8.09 -6.04
C ARG A 84 7.14 -8.06 -5.08
N ILE A 85 7.22 -7.18 -4.08
CA ILE A 85 6.19 -7.05 -3.04
C ILE A 85 5.78 -5.61 -3.02
N ALA A 86 4.48 -5.38 -3.14
CA ALA A 86 3.93 -4.03 -3.22
C ALA A 86 3.05 -3.76 -2.03
N LEU A 87 3.12 -2.53 -1.53
CA LEU A 87 2.24 -2.00 -0.51
C LEU A 87 1.51 -0.81 -1.10
N LEU A 88 0.19 -0.85 -1.06
CA LEU A 88 -0.65 0.20 -1.61
C LEU A 88 -1.39 0.89 -0.48
N PHE A 89 -1.27 2.21 -0.43
CA PHE A 89 -2.08 3.03 0.45
C PHE A 89 -3.01 3.90 -0.39
N ASN A 90 -4.30 3.87 -0.08
CA ASN A 90 -5.28 4.79 -0.65
C ASN A 90 -5.96 5.52 0.51
N GLY A 91 -6.03 6.83 0.42
CA GLY A 91 -6.65 7.62 1.46
C GLY A 91 -6.89 9.05 1.03
N PRO A 92 -7.50 9.86 1.91
CA PRO A 92 -7.85 11.23 1.55
C PRO A 92 -6.67 12.19 1.54
N GLU A 93 -5.56 11.83 2.19
CA GLU A 93 -4.41 12.74 2.25
C GLU A 93 -3.10 11.99 2.47
N SER A 94 -2.03 12.57 1.92
CA SER A 94 -0.69 11.99 2.04
C SER A 94 -0.05 12.18 3.42
N ALA A 95 -0.64 13.03 4.26
CA ALA A 95 -0.16 13.25 5.62
C ALA A 95 -0.75 12.27 6.63
N SER A 96 -1.35 11.19 6.14
CA SER A 96 -1.86 10.11 6.98
C SER A 96 -0.76 9.59 7.91
N SER A 97 -1.15 9.21 9.13
CA SER A 97 -0.22 8.60 10.07
C SER A 97 0.38 7.31 9.52
N VAL A 98 -0.37 6.60 8.67
CA VAL A 98 0.13 5.38 8.01
C VAL A 98 1.29 5.73 7.08
N VAL A 99 1.08 6.72 6.20
CA VAL A 99 2.12 7.15 5.26
C VAL A 99 3.36 7.64 6.00
N LEU A 100 3.15 8.48 7.03
CA LEU A 100 4.26 8.99 7.81
C LEU A 100 5.04 7.88 8.52
N SER A 101 4.33 6.88 9.03
CA SER A 101 4.97 5.73 9.68
C SER A 101 5.80 4.92 8.69
N LEU A 102 5.29 4.71 7.48
CA LEU A 102 6.03 3.99 6.45
C LEU A 102 7.27 4.75 6.01
N GLU A 103 7.16 6.07 5.91
CA GLU A 103 8.29 6.91 5.46
C GLU A 103 9.41 6.98 6.50
N LYS A 104 9.13 6.72 7.77
CA LYS A 104 10.16 6.59 8.79
C LYS A 104 11.03 5.35 8.57
N HIS A 105 10.56 4.41 7.79
CA HIS A 105 11.27 3.16 7.50
C HIS A 105 11.57 3.05 6.01
N ALA A 106 12.12 4.12 5.42
CA ALA A 106 12.36 4.22 3.99
C ALA A 106 13.28 3.14 3.44
N VAL A 107 14.13 2.56 4.28
CA VAL A 107 15.00 1.45 3.88
C VAL A 107 14.17 0.19 3.57
N ARG A 108 13.07 0.00 4.29
CA ARG A 108 12.18 -1.15 4.12
C ARG A 108 11.09 -0.89 3.10
N PHE A 109 10.62 0.36 3.01
CA PHE A 109 9.48 0.75 2.18
C PHE A 109 9.89 1.87 1.24
N GLU A 110 10.27 1.52 0.04
CA GLU A 110 10.67 2.50 -0.96
C GLU A 110 9.44 3.04 -1.68
N LYS A 111 9.21 4.35 -1.58
CA LYS A 111 8.09 4.97 -2.27
C LYS A 111 8.34 4.97 -3.77
N MET A 112 7.45 4.32 -4.50
CA MET A 112 7.57 4.19 -5.95
C MET A 112 6.72 5.22 -6.69
N SER A 113 5.57 5.58 -6.12
CA SER A 113 4.71 6.60 -6.72
C SER A 113 3.75 7.18 -5.70
N GLU A 114 3.31 8.38 -5.98
CA GLU A 114 2.25 9.04 -5.23
C GLU A 114 1.39 9.77 -6.25
N MET A 115 0.10 9.48 -6.24
CA MET A 115 -0.84 10.06 -7.20
C MET A 115 -2.06 10.61 -6.47
N GLU A 116 -2.52 11.75 -6.95
CA GLU A 116 -3.76 12.36 -6.48
C GLU A 116 -4.81 12.21 -7.57
N TYR A 117 -5.97 11.78 -7.19
CA TYR A 117 -7.08 11.60 -8.14
C TYR A 117 -8.03 12.77 -8.12
#